data_40ded7b907dfb986b19e1a25cce79e14
#
_entry.id   40ded7b907dfb986b19e1a25cce79e14
#
_cell.length_a   1.000
_cell.length_b   1.000
_cell.length_c   1.000
_cell.angle_alpha   90.00
_cell.angle_beta   90.00
_cell.angle_gamma   90.00
#
_symmetry.space_group_name_H-M   'P 1'
#
loop_
_entity.id
_entity.type
_entity.pdbx_description
1 polymer ?
#
loop_
_entity_poly.entity_id
_entity_poly.type
_entity_poly.pdbx_seq_one_letter_code
_entity_poly.pdbx_strand_id
1 'polypeptide(L)'
;SPDFSMYLEMAPVMQLYNVFRNRWCGAYWASKGIRIIPTVNWGNEFTFDFCFEGIEKGSVVAVSTYMASEHDNREAQKEWFMAGYNEMLRRIEPEKIICYNTPFPEMQGNIVPVDYERSSWRYMSYDVVSGEKIWKPLKQVAQRAVIMIQ
;
A
#
# COMPACT_ATOMS: atom_id res chain seq x y z
N SER A 1 -1.96 5.66 -5.90
CA SER A 1 -3.25 6.25 -5.47
C SER A 1 -3.30 6.40 -3.95
N PRO A 2 -4.23 7.17 -3.40
CA PRO A 2 -4.37 7.29 -1.95
C PRO A 2 -4.81 5.98 -1.33
N ASP A 3 -4.43 5.76 -0.07
CA ASP A 3 -4.90 4.63 0.70
C ASP A 3 -6.16 5.02 1.47
N PHE A 4 -7.30 4.51 1.03
CA PHE A 4 -8.55 4.55 1.79
C PHE A 4 -8.74 3.18 2.41
N SER A 5 -8.35 3.06 3.68
CA SER A 5 -8.32 1.77 4.39
C SER A 5 -9.68 1.07 4.40
N MET A 6 -9.64 -0.25 4.36
CA MET A 6 -10.80 -1.11 4.53
C MET A 6 -10.64 -1.90 5.83
N TYR A 7 -11.42 -1.53 6.84
CA TYR A 7 -11.45 -2.26 8.11
C TYR A 7 -12.56 -3.31 8.08
N LEU A 8 -12.32 -4.44 8.75
CA LEU A 8 -13.27 -5.57 8.78
C LEU A 8 -14.62 -5.19 9.40
N GLU A 9 -14.60 -4.28 10.36
CA GLU A 9 -15.78 -3.79 11.07
C GLU A 9 -16.58 -2.73 10.27
N MET A 10 -16.05 -2.26 9.15
CA MET A 10 -16.77 -1.33 8.29
C MET A 10 -17.97 -1.99 7.63
N ALA A 11 -19.06 -1.25 7.53
CA ALA A 11 -20.18 -1.67 6.68
C ALA A 11 -19.71 -1.88 5.22
N PRO A 12 -20.16 -2.94 4.53
CA PRO A 12 -19.72 -3.27 3.17
C PRO A 12 -19.83 -2.11 2.17
N VAL A 13 -20.86 -1.30 2.28
CA VAL A 13 -21.04 -0.11 1.42
C VAL A 13 -19.93 0.92 1.62
N MET A 14 -19.39 1.04 2.83
CA MET A 14 -18.28 1.95 3.12
C MET A 14 -16.96 1.41 2.57
N GLN A 15 -16.76 0.11 2.62
CA GLN A 15 -15.60 -0.55 2.01
C GLN A 15 -15.63 -0.36 0.49
N LEU A 16 -16.76 -0.61 -0.15
CA LEU A 16 -16.96 -0.36 -1.58
C LEU A 16 -16.71 1.11 -1.95
N TYR A 17 -17.22 2.04 -1.14
CA TYR A 17 -17.01 3.48 -1.35
C TYR A 17 -15.53 3.87 -1.22
N ASN A 18 -14.78 3.24 -0.31
CA ASN A 18 -13.34 3.47 -0.17
C ASN A 18 -12.56 3.00 -1.42
N VAL A 19 -12.92 1.84 -1.98
CA VAL A 19 -12.36 1.39 -3.26
C VAL A 19 -12.69 2.37 -4.39
N PHE A 20 -13.95 2.79 -4.49
CA PHE A 20 -14.36 3.78 -5.48
C PHE A 20 -13.52 5.07 -5.37
N ARG A 21 -13.37 5.64 -4.17
CA ARG A 21 -12.57 6.86 -3.97
C ARG A 21 -11.11 6.67 -4.39
N ASN A 22 -10.53 5.53 -4.04
CA ASN A 22 -9.15 5.20 -4.42
C ASN A 22 -9.00 5.21 -5.95
N ARG A 23 -9.85 4.49 -6.66
CA ARG A 23 -9.83 4.41 -8.13
C ARG A 23 -10.13 5.74 -8.79
N TRP A 24 -11.13 6.47 -8.27
CA TRP A 24 -11.50 7.77 -8.80
C TRP A 24 -10.36 8.78 -8.67
N CYS A 25 -9.72 8.88 -7.51
CA CYS A 25 -8.56 9.75 -7.33
C CYS A 25 -7.41 9.37 -8.26
N GLY A 26 -7.13 8.07 -8.39
CA GLY A 26 -6.12 7.58 -9.32
C GLY A 26 -6.40 7.98 -10.77
N ALA A 27 -7.61 7.73 -11.24
CA ALA A 27 -8.03 8.10 -12.58
C ALA A 27 -7.99 9.62 -12.82
N TYR A 28 -8.43 10.41 -11.85
CA TYR A 28 -8.36 11.87 -11.93
C TYR A 28 -6.91 12.36 -12.05
N TRP A 29 -5.99 11.87 -11.23
CA TRP A 29 -4.59 12.26 -11.32
C TRP A 29 -3.93 11.78 -12.62
N ALA A 30 -4.24 10.57 -13.06
CA ALA A 30 -3.78 10.06 -14.36
C ALA A 30 -4.22 10.97 -15.51
N SER A 31 -5.46 11.48 -15.48
CA SER A 31 -5.96 12.43 -16.48
C SER A 31 -5.22 13.78 -16.49
N LYS A 32 -4.46 14.08 -15.43
CA LYS A 32 -3.56 15.25 -15.34
C LYS A 32 -2.11 14.93 -15.69
N GLY A 33 -1.85 13.75 -16.25
CA GLY A 33 -0.50 13.31 -16.63
C GLY A 33 0.36 12.80 -15.48
N ILE A 34 -0.21 12.56 -14.30
CA ILE A 34 0.52 12.02 -13.15
C ILE A 34 0.55 10.50 -13.27
N ARG A 35 1.75 9.91 -13.21
CA ARG A 35 1.89 8.45 -13.14
C ARG A 35 1.34 7.94 -11.81
N ILE A 36 0.43 6.99 -11.88
CA ILE A 36 -0.23 6.42 -10.70
C ILE A 36 0.23 4.98 -10.48
N ILE A 37 0.56 4.68 -9.22
CA ILE A 37 0.70 3.31 -8.73
C ILE A 37 -0.53 3.04 -7.87
N PRO A 38 -1.40 2.09 -8.25
CA PRO A 38 -2.56 1.74 -7.45
C PRO A 38 -2.16 1.18 -6.09
N THR A 39 -2.71 1.73 -5.02
CA THR A 39 -2.67 1.11 -3.71
C THR A 39 -3.79 0.07 -3.64
N VAL A 40 -3.42 -1.16 -3.34
CA VAL A 40 -4.35 -2.29 -3.24
C VAL A 40 -4.50 -2.67 -1.78
N ASN A 41 -5.72 -2.66 -1.31
CA ASN A 41 -6.09 -3.13 0.02
C ASN A 41 -7.39 -3.94 -0.07
N TRP A 42 -7.64 -4.74 0.93
CA TRP A 42 -8.78 -5.65 1.01
C TRP A 42 -9.20 -5.82 2.47
N GLY A 43 -10.43 -6.24 2.66
CA GLY A 43 -10.95 -6.69 3.94
C GLY A 43 -11.05 -8.23 3.98
N ASN A 44 -12.25 -8.74 4.29
CA ASN A 44 -12.55 -10.17 4.21
C ASN A 44 -12.81 -10.62 2.76
N GLU A 45 -13.06 -11.91 2.56
CA GLU A 45 -13.31 -12.51 1.23
C GLU A 45 -14.44 -11.86 0.45
N PHE A 46 -15.47 -11.33 1.12
CA PHE A 46 -16.55 -10.57 0.48
C PHE A 46 -16.04 -9.38 -0.31
N THR A 47 -14.95 -8.73 0.14
CA THR A 47 -14.39 -7.56 -0.55
C THR A 47 -13.67 -7.93 -1.84
N PHE A 48 -13.33 -9.21 -2.05
CA PHE A 48 -12.61 -9.65 -3.25
C PHE A 48 -13.42 -9.45 -4.53
N ASP A 49 -14.75 -9.37 -4.43
CA ASP A 49 -15.63 -9.12 -5.56
C ASP A 49 -15.45 -7.73 -6.17
N PHE A 50 -14.86 -6.77 -5.43
CA PHE A 50 -14.72 -5.40 -5.91
C PHE A 50 -13.36 -4.74 -5.63
N CYS A 51 -12.58 -5.22 -4.65
CA CYS A 51 -11.37 -4.50 -4.22
C CYS A 51 -10.22 -4.55 -5.24
N PHE A 52 -10.25 -5.47 -6.19
CA PHE A 52 -9.26 -5.59 -7.26
C PHE A 52 -9.71 -4.97 -8.59
N GLU A 53 -10.97 -4.55 -8.67
CA GLU A 53 -11.53 -3.95 -9.89
C GLU A 53 -10.85 -2.61 -10.23
N GLY A 54 -10.76 -2.31 -11.52
CA GLY A 54 -10.16 -1.09 -12.02
C GLY A 54 -8.63 -1.05 -11.97
N ILE A 55 -7.98 -2.19 -11.76
CA ILE A 55 -6.53 -2.36 -11.86
C ILE A 55 -6.23 -3.33 -12.99
N GLU A 56 -5.43 -2.90 -13.96
CA GLU A 56 -5.08 -3.72 -15.11
C GLU A 56 -4.11 -4.84 -14.73
N LYS A 57 -4.23 -5.99 -15.39
CA LYS A 57 -3.25 -7.07 -15.25
C LYS A 57 -1.85 -6.59 -15.67
N GLY A 58 -0.84 -7.07 -14.94
CA GLY A 58 0.55 -6.66 -15.16
C GLY A 58 0.90 -5.30 -14.56
N SER A 59 -0.01 -4.63 -13.85
CA SER A 59 0.27 -3.33 -13.21
C SER A 59 1.35 -3.43 -12.13
N VAL A 60 2.09 -2.34 -11.96
CA VAL A 60 2.84 -2.11 -10.71
C VAL A 60 1.87 -1.67 -9.64
N VAL A 61 1.84 -2.35 -8.51
CA VAL A 61 0.90 -2.08 -7.40
C VAL A 61 1.63 -1.80 -6.10
N ALA A 62 0.95 -1.17 -5.15
CA ALA A 62 1.45 -0.96 -3.79
C ALA A 62 0.54 -1.66 -2.78
N VAL A 63 1.14 -2.35 -1.81
CA VAL A 63 0.47 -2.99 -0.67
C VAL A 63 1.18 -2.60 0.63
N SER A 64 0.54 -2.83 1.77
CA SER A 64 1.16 -2.60 3.08
C SER A 64 0.92 -3.79 4.02
N THR A 65 1.99 -4.28 4.63
CA THR A 65 1.92 -5.29 5.70
C THR A 65 1.80 -4.66 7.09
N TYR A 66 1.84 -3.32 7.18
CA TYR A 66 1.93 -2.60 8.46
C TYR A 66 0.82 -3.00 9.43
N MET A 67 -0.44 -2.96 9.00
CA MET A 67 -1.56 -3.29 9.88
C MET A 67 -1.59 -4.77 10.31
N ALA A 68 -1.08 -5.65 9.46
CA ALA A 68 -1.04 -7.09 9.75
C ALA A 68 0.15 -7.50 10.64
N SER A 69 1.18 -6.64 10.77
CA SER A 69 2.39 -6.94 11.54
C SER A 69 2.46 -6.27 12.91
N GLU A 70 1.72 -5.17 13.13
CA GLU A 70 1.88 -4.31 14.31
C GLU A 70 0.80 -4.52 15.39
N HIS A 71 -0.23 -5.36 15.16
CA HIS A 71 -1.32 -5.58 16.11
C HIS A 71 -1.17 -6.86 16.94
N ASP A 72 -1.86 -6.93 18.08
CA ASP A 72 -1.76 -8.03 19.03
C ASP A 72 -2.21 -9.39 18.47
N ASN A 73 -3.10 -9.42 17.49
CA ASN A 73 -3.58 -10.64 16.83
C ASN A 73 -2.89 -10.87 15.46
N ARG A 74 -1.57 -10.94 15.48
CA ARG A 74 -0.72 -10.97 14.27
C ARG A 74 -0.98 -12.17 13.36
N GLU A 75 -1.22 -13.36 13.92
CA GLU A 75 -1.39 -14.57 13.10
C GLU A 75 -2.69 -14.53 12.29
N ALA A 76 -3.81 -14.22 12.91
CA ALA A 76 -5.09 -14.13 12.21
C ALA A 76 -5.09 -12.96 11.18
N GLN A 77 -4.47 -11.85 11.51
CA GLN A 77 -4.35 -10.73 10.58
C GLN A 77 -3.43 -11.03 9.39
N LYS A 78 -2.34 -11.77 9.64
CA LYS A 78 -1.46 -12.26 8.59
C LYS A 78 -2.19 -13.24 7.67
N GLU A 79 -2.97 -14.16 8.23
CA GLU A 79 -3.76 -15.13 7.44
C GLU A 79 -4.74 -14.40 6.50
N TRP A 80 -5.50 -13.45 7.01
CA TRP A 80 -6.39 -12.63 6.18
C TRP A 80 -5.64 -11.79 5.13
N PHE A 81 -4.53 -11.20 5.53
CA PHE A 81 -3.69 -10.48 4.58
C PHE A 81 -3.23 -11.39 3.45
N MET A 82 -2.71 -12.58 3.77
CA MET A 82 -2.22 -13.54 2.79
C MET A 82 -3.32 -14.10 1.89
N ALA A 83 -4.54 -14.29 2.40
CA ALA A 83 -5.68 -14.69 1.57
C ALA A 83 -5.95 -13.65 0.46
N GLY A 84 -6.07 -12.38 0.81
CA GLY A 84 -6.27 -11.31 -0.17
C GLY A 84 -5.05 -11.06 -1.04
N TYR A 85 -3.84 -11.22 -0.51
CA TYR A 85 -2.60 -11.11 -1.28
C TYR A 85 -2.53 -12.16 -2.40
N ASN A 86 -2.83 -13.41 -2.09
CA ASN A 86 -2.85 -14.48 -3.08
C ASN A 86 -3.94 -14.25 -4.14
N GLU A 87 -5.11 -13.73 -3.73
CA GLU A 87 -6.17 -13.39 -4.66
C GLU A 87 -5.78 -12.20 -5.57
N MET A 88 -5.08 -11.21 -5.03
CA MET A 88 -4.48 -10.13 -5.80
C MET A 88 -3.51 -10.66 -6.86
N LEU A 89 -2.60 -11.56 -6.49
CA LEU A 89 -1.66 -12.18 -7.43
C LEU A 89 -2.40 -12.87 -8.56
N ARG A 90 -3.46 -13.63 -8.24
CA ARG A 90 -4.27 -14.37 -9.20
C ARG A 90 -5.03 -13.47 -10.18
N ARG A 91 -5.58 -12.33 -9.71
CA ARG A 91 -6.43 -11.45 -10.53
C ARG A 91 -5.62 -10.42 -11.30
N ILE A 92 -4.65 -9.79 -10.65
CA ILE A 92 -3.88 -8.67 -11.23
C ILE A 92 -2.61 -9.14 -11.92
N GLU A 93 -2.02 -10.27 -11.49
CA GLU A 93 -0.74 -10.77 -12.03
C GLU A 93 0.31 -9.64 -12.07
N PRO A 94 0.59 -8.95 -10.94
CA PRO A 94 1.35 -7.70 -10.96
C PRO A 94 2.78 -7.92 -11.43
N GLU A 95 3.28 -7.04 -12.29
CA GLU A 95 4.68 -7.04 -12.74
C GLU A 95 5.63 -6.74 -11.56
N LYS A 96 5.22 -5.84 -10.68
CA LYS A 96 5.98 -5.42 -9.50
C LYS A 96 5.06 -5.03 -8.36
N ILE A 97 5.49 -5.35 -7.15
CA ILE A 97 4.73 -5.07 -5.92
C ILE A 97 5.60 -4.21 -5.01
N ILE A 98 5.19 -2.97 -4.77
CA ILE A 98 5.82 -2.11 -3.77
C ILE A 98 5.18 -2.46 -2.42
N CYS A 99 5.96 -3.00 -1.50
CA CYS A 99 5.46 -3.40 -0.19
C CYS A 99 5.93 -2.41 0.88
N TYR A 100 5.01 -1.69 1.48
CA TYR A 100 5.28 -0.88 2.66
C TYR A 100 5.41 -1.77 3.88
N ASN A 101 6.46 -1.53 4.67
CA ASN A 101 6.91 -2.36 5.77
C ASN A 101 7.52 -3.69 5.30
N THR A 102 7.97 -4.52 6.23
CA THR A 102 8.64 -5.79 5.94
C THR A 102 7.68 -6.80 5.31
N PRO A 103 8.00 -7.32 4.11
CA PRO A 103 7.18 -8.39 3.51
C PRO A 103 7.20 -9.65 4.39
N PHE A 104 6.10 -10.38 4.40
CA PHE A 104 6.07 -11.72 5.00
C PHE A 104 6.86 -12.70 4.15
N PRO A 105 7.56 -13.67 4.77
CA PRO A 105 8.36 -14.66 4.04
C PRO A 105 7.58 -15.48 3.00
N GLU A 106 6.27 -15.63 3.19
CA GLU A 106 5.38 -16.39 2.32
C GLU A 106 4.89 -15.60 1.10
N MET A 107 5.10 -14.28 1.07
CA MET A 107 4.70 -13.46 -0.06
C MET A 107 5.55 -13.79 -1.28
N GLN A 108 4.88 -14.06 -2.40
CA GLN A 108 5.50 -14.37 -3.68
C GLN A 108 5.38 -13.17 -4.64
N GLY A 109 6.24 -13.15 -5.67
CA GLY A 109 6.23 -12.13 -6.70
C GLY A 109 7.45 -11.23 -6.67
N ASN A 110 7.48 -10.25 -7.57
CA ASN A 110 8.56 -9.26 -7.66
C ASN A 110 8.33 -8.13 -6.67
N ILE A 111 8.76 -8.33 -5.41
CA ILE A 111 8.48 -7.44 -4.29
C ILE A 111 9.64 -6.48 -4.08
N VAL A 112 9.32 -5.18 -4.00
CA VAL A 112 10.23 -4.11 -3.62
C VAL A 112 9.80 -3.59 -2.23
N PRO A 113 10.54 -3.93 -1.17
CA PRO A 113 10.22 -3.45 0.17
C PRO A 113 10.55 -1.96 0.32
N VAL A 114 9.66 -1.23 0.97
CA VAL A 114 9.84 0.18 1.34
C VAL A 114 9.71 0.29 2.85
N ASP A 115 10.76 0.78 3.49
CA ASP A 115 10.79 0.99 4.93
C ASP A 115 9.75 2.05 5.34
N TYR A 116 8.74 1.61 6.09
CA TYR A 116 7.67 2.49 6.56
C TYR A 116 8.19 3.59 7.49
N GLU A 117 9.12 3.27 8.37
CA GLU A 117 9.68 4.24 9.31
C GLU A 117 10.40 5.36 8.56
N ARG A 118 11.16 5.03 7.52
CA ARG A 118 11.90 6.03 6.73
C ARG A 118 11.01 6.82 5.78
N SER A 119 9.85 6.31 5.41
CA SER A 119 8.90 6.96 4.51
C SER A 119 7.81 7.72 5.23
N SER A 120 7.60 7.47 6.54
CA SER A 120 6.53 8.09 7.31
C SER A 120 6.89 9.50 7.79
N TRP A 121 5.86 10.36 7.90
CA TRP A 121 5.98 11.69 8.49
C TRP A 121 6.44 11.67 9.97
N ARG A 122 6.38 10.52 10.65
CA ARG A 122 6.85 10.31 12.02
C ARG A 122 8.36 10.34 12.12
N TYR A 123 9.08 10.24 11.00
CA TYR A 123 10.53 10.37 10.95
C TYR A 123 10.95 11.84 10.98
N MET A 124 10.39 12.60 11.90
CA MET A 124 11.00 13.84 12.33
C MET A 124 12.14 13.46 13.29
N SER A 125 13.36 13.34 12.78
CA SER A 125 14.52 13.25 13.64
C SER A 125 14.68 14.58 14.38
N TYR A 126 14.70 14.50 15.69
CA TYR A 126 15.19 15.61 16.50
C TYR A 126 16.73 15.55 16.45
N ASP A 127 17.36 16.68 16.19
CA ASP A 127 18.78 16.78 16.49
C ASP A 127 18.96 16.65 18.01
N VAL A 128 19.68 15.61 18.41
CA VAL A 128 19.88 15.28 19.84
C VAL A 128 20.69 16.36 20.55
N VAL A 129 21.43 17.19 19.81
CA VAL A 129 22.31 18.23 20.36
C VAL A 129 21.58 19.59 20.42
N SER A 130 20.80 19.95 19.41
CA SER A 130 20.13 21.27 19.36
C SER A 130 18.66 21.21 19.79
N GLY A 131 18.03 20.05 19.84
CA GLY A 131 16.60 19.92 20.11
C GLY A 131 15.71 20.43 18.98
N GLU A 132 16.27 20.85 17.85
CA GLU A 132 15.54 21.36 16.70
C GLU A 132 14.99 20.22 15.83
N LYS A 133 13.79 20.45 15.29
CA LYS A 133 13.16 19.55 14.33
C LYS A 133 13.90 19.63 12.99
N ILE A 134 14.65 18.58 12.64
CA ILE A 134 15.29 18.51 11.33
C ILE A 134 14.29 17.92 10.31
N TRP A 135 13.79 18.77 9.44
CA TRP A 135 13.12 18.36 8.22
C TRP A 135 14.16 17.78 7.24
N LYS A 136 14.24 16.46 7.13
CA LYS A 136 14.92 15.89 5.97
C LYS A 136 14.03 16.11 4.75
N PRO A 137 14.51 16.85 3.74
CA PRO A 137 13.67 17.21 2.60
C PRO A 137 13.23 15.96 1.85
N LEU A 138 11.94 15.91 1.53
CA LEU A 138 11.27 14.89 0.69
C LEU A 138 12.00 14.53 -0.61
N LYS A 139 12.92 15.37 -1.06
CA LYS A 139 13.75 15.14 -2.26
C LYS A 139 14.61 13.87 -2.22
N GLN A 140 15.06 13.43 -1.05
CA GLN A 140 15.86 12.18 -0.95
C GLN A 140 15.01 10.91 -0.98
N VAL A 141 13.77 10.97 -0.49
CA VAL A 141 12.84 9.83 -0.53
C VAL A 141 12.25 9.67 -1.93
N ALA A 142 11.87 10.77 -2.58
CA ALA A 142 11.36 10.78 -3.94
C ALA A 142 12.42 10.32 -4.97
N GLN A 143 13.69 10.72 -4.81
CA GLN A 143 14.76 10.29 -5.72
C GLN A 143 15.04 8.77 -5.64
N ARG A 144 14.95 8.16 -4.46
CA ARG A 144 15.13 6.70 -4.33
C ARG A 144 13.95 5.91 -4.89
N ALA A 145 12.71 6.39 -4.71
CA ALA A 145 11.54 5.77 -5.31
C ALA A 145 11.57 5.85 -6.85
N VAL A 146 12.09 6.95 -7.42
CA VAL A 146 12.23 7.12 -8.89
C VAL A 146 13.35 6.23 -9.46
N ILE A 147 14.46 6.04 -8.73
CA ILE A 147 15.58 5.18 -9.18
C ILE A 147 15.19 3.69 -9.17
N MET A 148 14.25 3.28 -8.35
CA MET A 148 13.77 1.88 -8.32
C MET A 148 12.75 1.55 -9.43
N ILE A 149 12.30 2.53 -10.21
CA ILE A 149 11.28 2.39 -11.27
C ILE A 149 11.91 2.48 -12.68
N GLN A 150 13.21 2.76 -12.78
CA GLN A 150 13.99 2.63 -14.00
C GLN A 150 14.66 1.27 -14.06
#